data_1c77aebcbebb9e25c753134ca39a67e0
#
_entry.id   1c77aebcbebb9e25c753134ca39a67e0
#
_cell.length_a   1.000
_cell.length_b   1.000
_cell.length_c   1.000
_cell.angle_alpha   90.00
_cell.angle_beta   90.00
_cell.angle_gamma   90.00
#
_symmetry.space_group_name_H-M   'P 1'
#
loop_
_entity.id
_entity.type
_entity.pdbx_description
1 polymer ?
#
loop_
_entity_poly.entity_id
_entity_poly.type
_entity_poly.pdbx_seq_one_letter_code
_entity_poly.pdbx_strand_id
1 'polypeptide(L)'
;MKLLASCLGVLWGLAAATASAAAPDTSPEAAAARVREGLLPAHYLDGHLAARSIPQAMLEEGIPGLAIAFVDDGEIAWQQAFGYADLRTATPVTPDTVFAAASLSKPVAAMTALHLVDRGLLGLDEDVNQHLRGWKLPADRFTETEKVTLRRLIGHTAGVKNHVWASYAPDRPLPTVEALLSGAAPSVDPPAVLESEPGQRYRYSNPGYLIVEKLIQDATGRDFGAEAERIVFAPAGMRRSSFAQPLPPALRADAATGYSGDLHPYPYRAFPFLAAGGLWSTPGDLARFAATLMADHGPGRNRIVSDELAAEVFARSEARLGFTKKLGPGELLFEHWGSNAGFTSYLVGSLPDRQALVVMTNSDQGFDLMASIARAVAREYGWAPLEPEVYRETAVPVAALERFAGTYGAEEDGRNRLVFTLAQGELRLREPGAESAQALVPVGDQTFLSVPRNTSYRFLEAKDGGIGWVRVTAASGYNNDFPRN
;
A
#
# COMPACT_ATOMS: atom_id res chain seq x y z
N MET A 1 -42.19 -85.71 22.29
CA MET A 1 -40.75 -85.98 22.28
C MET A 1 -40.13 -85.14 21.15
N LYS A 2 -39.06 -84.45 21.47
CA LYS A 2 -38.18 -83.57 20.68
C LYS A 2 -38.69 -82.14 20.43
N LEU A 3 -38.19 -81.23 21.28
CA LEU A 3 -38.12 -79.79 21.12
C LEU A 3 -37.16 -79.37 19.95
N LEU A 4 -37.57 -78.41 19.19
CA LEU A 4 -36.70 -77.69 18.31
C LEU A 4 -36.74 -76.19 18.72
N ALA A 5 -35.61 -75.69 19.21
CA ALA A 5 -35.42 -74.31 19.53
C ALA A 5 -35.00 -73.56 18.24
N SER A 6 -35.72 -72.46 17.88
CA SER A 6 -35.38 -71.58 16.84
C SER A 6 -34.69 -70.34 17.43
N CYS A 7 -33.40 -70.16 17.13
CA CYS A 7 -32.65 -68.93 17.42
C CYS A 7 -32.98 -67.91 16.35
N LEU A 8 -33.62 -66.78 16.72
CA LEU A 8 -33.69 -65.55 15.90
C LEU A 8 -32.43 -64.70 16.16
N GLY A 9 -31.52 -64.59 15.21
CA GLY A 9 -30.42 -63.66 15.21
C GLY A 9 -30.92 -62.31 14.74
N VAL A 10 -30.85 -61.31 15.63
CA VAL A 10 -31.06 -59.92 15.31
C VAL A 10 -29.75 -59.32 14.78
N LEU A 11 -29.67 -59.07 13.47
CA LEU A 11 -28.61 -58.32 12.84
C LEU A 11 -28.87 -56.80 13.05
N TRP A 12 -28.06 -56.16 13.90
CA TRP A 12 -27.98 -54.73 14.00
C TRP A 12 -27.08 -54.23 12.87
N GLY A 13 -27.68 -53.64 11.82
CA GLY A 13 -26.94 -52.91 10.80
C GLY A 13 -26.49 -51.56 11.38
N LEU A 14 -25.20 -51.37 11.62
CA LEU A 14 -24.59 -50.06 11.83
C LEU A 14 -24.64 -49.32 10.45
N ALA A 15 -25.57 -48.39 10.30
CA ALA A 15 -25.51 -47.39 9.26
C ALA A 15 -24.44 -46.36 9.66
N ALA A 16 -23.25 -46.44 9.06
CA ALA A 16 -22.25 -45.39 9.15
C ALA A 16 -22.78 -44.19 8.36
N ALA A 17 -23.27 -43.16 9.05
CA ALA A 17 -23.57 -41.89 8.48
C ALA A 17 -22.24 -41.24 8.07
N THR A 18 -21.88 -41.35 6.80
CA THR A 18 -20.82 -40.54 6.22
C THR A 18 -21.32 -39.10 6.24
N ALA A 19 -20.87 -38.30 7.20
CA ALA A 19 -21.02 -36.84 7.13
C ALA A 19 -20.28 -36.35 5.89
N SER A 20 -21.00 -36.08 4.80
CA SER A 20 -20.48 -35.37 3.67
C SER A 20 -20.13 -33.98 4.18
N ALA A 21 -18.84 -33.65 4.24
CA ALA A 21 -18.43 -32.27 4.47
C ALA A 21 -19.08 -31.41 3.36
N ALA A 22 -19.95 -30.49 3.78
CA ALA A 22 -20.53 -29.52 2.83
C ALA A 22 -19.36 -28.80 2.16
N ALA A 23 -19.48 -28.58 0.83
CA ALA A 23 -18.51 -27.75 0.11
C ALA A 23 -18.41 -26.40 0.81
N PRO A 24 -17.21 -25.79 0.92
CA PRO A 24 -17.06 -24.49 1.55
C PRO A 24 -17.94 -23.46 0.82
N ASP A 25 -18.59 -22.61 1.60
CA ASP A 25 -19.38 -21.49 1.09
C ASP A 25 -18.45 -20.52 0.34
N THR A 26 -18.68 -20.37 -0.96
CA THR A 26 -17.90 -19.50 -1.87
C THR A 26 -18.58 -18.15 -2.11
N SER A 27 -19.62 -17.81 -1.35
CA SER A 27 -20.25 -16.48 -1.46
C SER A 27 -19.28 -15.35 -1.12
N PRO A 28 -19.46 -14.16 -1.72
CA PRO A 28 -18.66 -12.99 -1.39
C PRO A 28 -18.67 -12.65 0.11
N GLU A 29 -19.80 -12.86 0.79
CA GLU A 29 -19.95 -12.62 2.23
C GLU A 29 -19.11 -13.60 3.05
N ALA A 30 -19.08 -14.87 2.66
CA ALA A 30 -18.28 -15.90 3.31
C ALA A 30 -16.79 -15.66 3.07
N ALA A 31 -16.38 -15.25 1.88
CA ALA A 31 -15.02 -14.83 1.55
C ALA A 31 -14.59 -13.62 2.40
N ALA A 32 -15.42 -12.58 2.47
CA ALA A 32 -15.18 -11.41 3.30
C ALA A 32 -15.04 -11.77 4.80
N ALA A 33 -15.82 -12.74 5.29
CA ALA A 33 -15.72 -13.24 6.66
C ALA A 33 -14.39 -13.99 6.91
N ARG A 34 -13.94 -14.83 5.96
CA ARG A 34 -12.63 -15.50 6.05
C ARG A 34 -11.48 -14.51 6.05
N VAL A 35 -11.52 -13.47 5.20
CA VAL A 35 -10.53 -12.38 5.20
C VAL A 35 -10.52 -11.66 6.55
N ARG A 36 -11.70 -11.32 7.11
CA ARG A 36 -11.82 -10.64 8.40
C ARG A 36 -11.17 -11.40 9.55
N GLU A 37 -11.32 -12.72 9.57
CA GLU A 37 -10.85 -13.59 10.67
C GLU A 37 -9.46 -14.19 10.41
N GLY A 38 -8.92 -14.08 9.20
CA GLY A 38 -7.74 -14.81 8.74
C GLY A 38 -6.57 -13.92 8.31
N LEU A 39 -6.24 -12.87 9.07
CA LEU A 39 -5.10 -12.00 8.75
C LEU A 39 -3.78 -12.78 8.71
N LEU A 40 -2.92 -12.40 7.76
CA LEU A 40 -1.66 -13.09 7.51
C LEU A 40 -0.45 -12.15 7.57
N PRO A 41 0.62 -12.52 8.31
CA PRO A 41 1.91 -11.82 8.25
C PRO A 41 2.62 -12.11 6.92
N ALA A 42 3.70 -11.36 6.63
CA ALA A 42 4.52 -11.59 5.43
C ALA A 42 5.23 -12.94 5.45
N HIS A 43 5.52 -13.45 6.64
CA HIS A 43 6.16 -14.74 6.86
C HIS A 43 5.84 -15.24 8.28
N TYR A 44 5.90 -16.54 8.46
CA TYR A 44 5.68 -17.19 9.74
C TYR A 44 6.37 -18.55 9.82
N LEU A 45 6.56 -19.08 11.02
CA LEU A 45 7.08 -20.42 11.23
C LEU A 45 5.95 -21.44 11.02
N ASP A 46 6.22 -22.50 10.27
CA ASP A 46 5.30 -23.61 10.02
C ASP A 46 4.75 -24.16 11.35
N GLY A 47 3.43 -24.35 11.42
CA GLY A 47 2.73 -24.74 12.65
C GLY A 47 2.55 -23.64 13.71
N HIS A 48 3.02 -22.40 13.50
CA HIS A 48 2.95 -21.31 14.48
C HIS A 48 2.14 -20.09 14.01
N LEU A 49 1.31 -20.24 12.98
CA LEU A 49 0.41 -19.17 12.55
C LEU A 49 -0.72 -19.01 13.58
N ALA A 50 -0.72 -17.90 14.30
CA ALA A 50 -1.83 -17.50 15.16
C ALA A 50 -2.98 -16.92 14.34
N ALA A 51 -4.21 -17.33 14.58
CA ALA A 51 -5.37 -16.68 14.03
C ALA A 51 -5.47 -15.25 14.57
N ARG A 52 -5.68 -14.25 13.67
CA ARG A 52 -5.80 -12.85 14.02
C ARG A 52 -6.89 -12.23 13.17
N SER A 53 -7.86 -11.57 13.80
CA SER A 53 -8.94 -10.88 13.11
C SER A 53 -8.63 -9.41 12.87
N ILE A 54 -9.35 -8.77 11.93
CA ILE A 54 -9.25 -7.33 11.69
C ILE A 54 -9.55 -6.53 12.97
N PRO A 55 -10.66 -6.75 13.71
CA PRO A 55 -10.92 -6.00 14.94
C PRO A 55 -9.84 -6.16 16.01
N GLN A 56 -9.29 -7.37 16.16
CA GLN A 56 -8.19 -7.62 17.10
C GLN A 56 -6.94 -6.85 16.69
N ALA A 57 -6.55 -6.89 15.41
CA ALA A 57 -5.40 -6.18 14.90
C ALA A 57 -5.55 -4.65 15.06
N MET A 58 -6.73 -4.10 14.75
CA MET A 58 -7.02 -2.68 14.96
C MET A 58 -6.82 -2.25 16.42
N LEU A 59 -7.27 -3.08 17.38
CA LEU A 59 -7.08 -2.80 18.81
C LEU A 59 -5.60 -2.83 19.20
N GLU A 60 -4.86 -3.84 18.75
CA GLU A 60 -3.44 -4.03 19.07
C GLU A 60 -2.55 -2.95 18.45
N GLU A 61 -2.89 -2.46 17.26
CA GLU A 61 -2.13 -1.47 16.51
C GLU A 61 -2.63 -0.03 16.71
N GLY A 62 -3.67 0.18 17.52
CA GLY A 62 -4.22 1.52 17.78
C GLY A 62 -4.83 2.17 16.54
N ILE A 63 -5.57 1.43 15.72
CA ILE A 63 -6.21 1.93 14.50
C ILE A 63 -7.69 2.22 14.82
N PRO A 64 -8.11 3.51 14.84
CA PRO A 64 -9.47 3.87 15.23
C PRO A 64 -10.54 3.39 14.26
N GLY A 65 -10.27 3.49 12.97
CA GLY A 65 -11.22 3.19 11.91
C GLY A 65 -10.59 2.69 10.64
N LEU A 66 -11.31 1.81 9.96
CA LEU A 66 -10.87 1.17 8.73
C LEU A 66 -12.07 0.87 7.84
N ALA A 67 -11.92 1.06 6.53
CA ALA A 67 -12.88 0.62 5.53
C ALA A 67 -12.19 -0.10 4.37
N ILE A 68 -12.88 -1.09 3.81
CA ILE A 68 -12.39 -1.99 2.76
C ILE A 68 -13.42 -2.04 1.63
N ALA A 69 -12.95 -2.12 0.40
CA ALA A 69 -13.74 -2.54 -0.75
C ALA A 69 -12.92 -3.55 -1.57
N PHE A 70 -13.58 -4.61 -2.01
CA PHE A 70 -13.01 -5.63 -2.88
C PHE A 70 -13.81 -5.76 -4.16
N VAL A 71 -13.09 -5.79 -5.27
CA VAL A 71 -13.60 -6.01 -6.63
C VAL A 71 -13.31 -7.44 -7.04
N ASP A 72 -14.31 -8.13 -7.56
CA ASP A 72 -14.17 -9.43 -8.20
C ASP A 72 -14.84 -9.39 -9.59
N ASP A 73 -14.17 -9.91 -10.59
CA ASP A 73 -14.59 -9.83 -12.00
C ASP A 73 -15.03 -8.42 -12.47
N GLY A 74 -14.34 -7.39 -11.95
CA GLY A 74 -14.57 -5.99 -12.32
C GLY A 74 -15.76 -5.32 -11.65
N GLU A 75 -16.44 -5.97 -10.71
CA GLU A 75 -17.54 -5.41 -9.92
C GLU A 75 -17.23 -5.45 -8.42
N ILE A 76 -17.78 -4.52 -7.63
CA ILE A 76 -17.60 -4.54 -6.18
C ILE A 76 -18.33 -5.76 -5.60
N ALA A 77 -17.56 -6.77 -5.18
CA ALA A 77 -18.10 -7.99 -4.60
C ALA A 77 -18.52 -7.79 -3.13
N TRP A 78 -17.71 -7.08 -2.34
CA TRP A 78 -18.04 -6.79 -0.94
C TRP A 78 -17.34 -5.54 -0.45
N GLN A 79 -17.92 -4.97 0.63
CA GLN A 79 -17.36 -3.86 1.38
C GLN A 79 -17.50 -4.15 2.88
N GLN A 80 -16.51 -3.73 3.67
CA GLN A 80 -16.54 -3.83 5.14
C GLN A 80 -16.03 -2.52 5.75
N ALA A 81 -16.55 -2.21 6.95
CA ALA A 81 -16.15 -1.03 7.70
C ALA A 81 -16.09 -1.38 9.19
N PHE A 82 -15.07 -0.87 9.89
CA PHE A 82 -14.78 -1.19 11.28
C PHE A 82 -14.40 0.07 12.05
N GLY A 83 -14.75 0.10 13.34
CA GLY A 83 -14.33 1.14 14.26
C GLY A 83 -15.01 2.50 14.01
N TYR A 84 -14.27 3.57 14.26
CA TYR A 84 -14.82 4.93 14.35
C TYR A 84 -14.12 5.89 13.39
N ALA A 85 -14.91 6.67 12.68
CA ALA A 85 -14.46 7.81 11.87
C ALA A 85 -14.01 8.99 12.76
N ASP A 86 -14.64 9.16 13.92
CA ASP A 86 -14.23 10.12 14.95
C ASP A 86 -14.45 9.51 16.34
N LEU A 87 -13.37 9.31 17.09
CA LEU A 87 -13.42 8.75 18.46
C LEU A 87 -14.11 9.68 19.45
N ARG A 88 -14.04 11.02 19.24
CA ARG A 88 -14.60 12.01 20.17
C ARG A 88 -16.13 12.03 20.16
N THR A 89 -16.72 11.74 19.01
CA THR A 89 -18.17 11.70 18.79
C THR A 89 -18.72 10.29 18.71
N ALA A 90 -17.82 9.27 18.76
CA ALA A 90 -18.15 7.87 18.51
C ALA A 90 -18.87 7.66 17.17
N THR A 91 -18.53 8.48 16.15
CA THR A 91 -19.09 8.33 14.81
C THR A 91 -18.52 7.08 14.14
N PRO A 92 -19.34 6.10 13.77
CA PRO A 92 -18.82 4.86 13.18
C PRO A 92 -18.25 5.08 11.77
N VAL A 93 -17.29 4.26 11.38
CA VAL A 93 -16.89 4.13 9.96
C VAL A 93 -17.99 3.40 9.21
N THR A 94 -18.27 3.87 8.01
CA THR A 94 -19.20 3.24 7.05
C THR A 94 -18.49 3.07 5.69
N PRO A 95 -19.02 2.28 4.75
CA PRO A 95 -18.49 2.23 3.39
C PRO A 95 -18.44 3.60 2.67
N ASP A 96 -19.26 4.54 3.13
CA ASP A 96 -19.35 5.90 2.59
C ASP A 96 -18.46 6.92 3.32
N THR A 97 -17.75 6.51 4.37
CA THR A 97 -16.80 7.37 5.07
C THR A 97 -15.68 7.81 4.11
N VAL A 98 -15.42 9.13 4.10
CA VAL A 98 -14.40 9.74 3.24
C VAL A 98 -13.08 9.85 4.00
N PHE A 99 -12.00 9.35 3.41
CA PHE A 99 -10.65 9.39 3.96
C PHE A 99 -9.72 10.23 3.07
N ALA A 100 -8.67 10.81 3.63
CA ALA A 100 -7.59 11.33 2.81
C ALA A 100 -6.84 10.15 2.15
N ALA A 101 -6.96 10.05 0.84
CA ALA A 101 -6.38 8.95 0.05
C ALA A 101 -4.87 9.10 -0.15
N ALA A 102 -4.34 10.26 0.21
CA ALA A 102 -2.92 10.55 0.14
C ALA A 102 -2.32 10.24 -1.24
N SER A 103 -1.23 9.47 -1.29
CA SER A 103 -0.54 9.16 -2.54
C SER A 103 -1.33 8.30 -3.53
N LEU A 104 -2.51 7.78 -3.19
CA LEU A 104 -3.44 7.24 -4.21
C LEU A 104 -3.96 8.32 -5.16
N SER A 105 -3.68 9.60 -4.88
CA SER A 105 -3.81 10.71 -5.84
C SER A 105 -3.00 10.49 -7.11
N LYS A 106 -1.81 9.87 -6.99
CA LYS A 106 -0.84 9.72 -8.08
C LYS A 106 -1.33 8.84 -9.23
N PRO A 107 -1.87 7.63 -8.98
CA PRO A 107 -2.49 6.86 -10.04
C PRO A 107 -3.59 7.63 -10.79
N VAL A 108 -4.45 8.35 -10.07
CA VAL A 108 -5.51 9.17 -10.67
C VAL A 108 -4.92 10.28 -11.54
N ALA A 109 -3.91 10.99 -11.04
CA ALA A 109 -3.22 12.04 -11.80
C ALA A 109 -2.49 11.50 -13.02
N ALA A 110 -1.83 10.33 -12.90
CA ALA A 110 -1.17 9.67 -14.01
C ALA A 110 -2.18 9.31 -15.12
N MET A 111 -3.32 8.70 -14.76
CA MET A 111 -4.36 8.37 -15.74
C MET A 111 -4.99 9.63 -16.37
N THR A 112 -5.16 10.72 -15.60
CA THR A 112 -5.61 12.00 -16.14
C THR A 112 -4.63 12.55 -17.18
N ALA A 113 -3.32 12.51 -16.88
CA ALA A 113 -2.28 12.97 -17.82
C ALA A 113 -2.18 12.08 -19.08
N LEU A 114 -2.24 10.75 -18.90
CA LEU A 114 -2.20 9.79 -20.01
C LEU A 114 -3.42 9.91 -20.93
N HIS A 115 -4.59 10.23 -20.38
CA HIS A 115 -5.75 10.58 -21.22
C HIS A 115 -5.47 11.80 -22.13
N LEU A 116 -4.75 12.80 -21.60
CA LEU A 116 -4.38 13.97 -22.42
C LEU A 116 -3.31 13.62 -23.47
N VAL A 117 -2.47 12.62 -23.22
CA VAL A 117 -1.56 12.04 -24.23
C VAL A 117 -2.36 11.39 -25.36
N ASP A 118 -3.35 10.55 -25.05
CA ASP A 118 -4.26 9.96 -26.04
C ASP A 118 -4.99 10.99 -26.90
N ARG A 119 -5.23 12.18 -26.32
CA ARG A 119 -5.88 13.30 -27.04
C ARG A 119 -4.89 14.18 -27.79
N GLY A 120 -3.59 13.87 -27.77
CA GLY A 120 -2.55 14.66 -28.41
C GLY A 120 -2.31 16.05 -27.79
N LEU A 121 -2.75 16.27 -26.54
CA LEU A 121 -2.56 17.53 -25.81
C LEU A 121 -1.25 17.55 -25.01
N LEU A 122 -0.68 16.38 -24.70
CA LEU A 122 0.61 16.20 -24.05
C LEU A 122 1.42 15.14 -24.79
N GLY A 123 2.75 15.29 -24.80
CA GLY A 123 3.67 14.26 -25.26
C GLY A 123 4.20 13.44 -24.08
N LEU A 124 4.17 12.12 -24.20
CA LEU A 124 4.64 11.23 -23.13
C LEU A 124 6.17 11.31 -22.94
N ASP A 125 6.91 11.45 -24.04
CA ASP A 125 8.38 11.43 -24.11
C ASP A 125 8.99 12.77 -24.53
N GLU A 126 8.19 13.83 -24.61
CA GLU A 126 8.65 15.18 -24.92
C GLU A 126 9.18 15.89 -23.67
N ASP A 127 10.04 16.91 -23.87
CA ASP A 127 10.48 17.79 -22.79
C ASP A 127 9.27 18.54 -22.21
N VAL A 128 8.99 18.32 -20.92
CA VAL A 128 7.85 18.94 -20.23
C VAL A 128 7.86 20.47 -20.33
N ASN A 129 9.03 21.08 -20.45
CA ASN A 129 9.17 22.52 -20.61
C ASN A 129 8.58 23.06 -21.92
N GLN A 130 8.26 22.21 -22.91
CA GLN A 130 7.53 22.62 -24.09
C GLN A 130 6.06 22.91 -23.78
N HIS A 131 5.47 22.20 -22.84
CA HIS A 131 4.05 22.29 -22.47
C HIS A 131 3.79 23.21 -21.26
N LEU A 132 4.75 23.35 -20.32
CA LEU A 132 4.62 24.19 -19.13
C LEU A 132 4.51 25.67 -19.50
N ARG A 133 3.67 26.44 -18.81
CA ARG A 133 3.44 27.86 -18.97
C ARG A 133 3.55 28.59 -17.64
N GLY A 134 4.03 29.82 -17.64
CA GLY A 134 4.18 30.62 -16.41
C GLY A 134 5.35 30.20 -15.53
N TRP A 135 5.44 28.93 -15.25
CA TRP A 135 6.57 28.29 -14.56
C TRP A 135 7.24 27.28 -15.49
N LYS A 136 8.56 27.18 -15.39
CA LYS A 136 9.37 26.19 -16.10
C LYS A 136 10.27 25.49 -15.11
N LEU A 137 10.51 24.21 -15.33
CA LEU A 137 11.56 23.50 -14.58
C LEU A 137 12.91 24.14 -14.95
N PRO A 138 13.68 24.64 -13.95
CA PRO A 138 14.96 25.28 -14.22
C PRO A 138 15.93 24.34 -14.94
N ALA A 139 16.61 24.85 -15.95
CA ALA A 139 17.70 24.12 -16.58
C ALA A 139 18.91 24.08 -15.62
N ASP A 140 19.52 22.92 -15.52
CA ASP A 140 20.74 22.69 -14.75
C ASP A 140 21.62 21.62 -15.44
N ARG A 141 22.76 21.27 -14.82
CA ARG A 141 23.69 20.27 -15.37
C ARG A 141 23.06 18.91 -15.64
N PHE A 142 21.95 18.57 -14.99
CA PHE A 142 21.27 17.28 -15.14
C PHE A 142 20.34 17.24 -16.36
N THR A 143 19.98 18.41 -16.93
CA THR A 143 19.09 18.52 -18.10
C THR A 143 19.82 18.87 -19.40
N GLU A 144 21.16 18.86 -19.40
CA GLU A 144 21.96 19.14 -20.60
C GLU A 144 21.76 18.07 -21.67
N THR A 145 21.87 16.79 -21.28
CA THR A 145 21.77 15.63 -22.18
C THR A 145 20.39 15.01 -22.21
N GLU A 146 19.79 14.83 -21.04
CA GLU A 146 18.51 14.15 -20.87
C GLU A 146 17.42 15.13 -20.39
N LYS A 147 16.22 14.98 -20.92
CA LYS A 147 15.08 15.86 -20.57
C LYS A 147 14.14 15.22 -19.58
N VAL A 148 13.49 16.05 -18.77
CA VAL A 148 12.36 15.61 -17.95
C VAL A 148 11.16 15.44 -18.87
N THR A 149 10.58 14.24 -18.87
CA THR A 149 9.41 13.88 -19.67
C THR A 149 8.25 13.46 -18.77
N LEU A 150 7.02 13.47 -19.28
CA LEU A 150 5.86 13.02 -18.53
C LEU A 150 6.03 11.56 -18.08
N ARG A 151 6.53 10.67 -18.94
CA ARG A 151 6.86 9.27 -18.60
C ARG A 151 7.77 9.19 -17.37
N ARG A 152 8.83 9.99 -17.36
CA ARG A 152 9.81 10.01 -16.26
C ARG A 152 9.23 10.58 -14.97
N LEU A 153 8.32 11.55 -15.05
CA LEU A 153 7.63 12.10 -13.88
C LEU A 153 6.70 11.08 -13.23
N ILE A 154 5.77 10.49 -14.00
CA ILE A 154 4.81 9.52 -13.47
C ILE A 154 5.46 8.18 -13.10
N GLY A 155 6.64 7.89 -13.67
CA GLY A 155 7.48 6.73 -13.36
C GLY A 155 8.48 6.94 -12.24
N HIS A 156 8.58 8.14 -11.67
CA HIS A 156 9.55 8.49 -10.64
C HIS A 156 11.02 8.31 -11.06
N THR A 157 11.31 8.53 -12.34
CA THR A 157 12.68 8.49 -12.90
C THR A 157 13.13 9.84 -13.44
N ALA A 158 12.39 10.89 -13.16
CA ALA A 158 12.70 12.25 -13.66
C ALA A 158 13.87 12.95 -12.94
N GLY A 159 14.39 12.36 -11.86
CA GLY A 159 15.47 12.94 -11.07
C GLY A 159 15.06 14.14 -10.20
N VAL A 160 13.78 14.43 -10.08
CA VAL A 160 13.26 15.51 -9.24
C VAL A 160 13.40 15.14 -7.76
N LYS A 161 14.08 15.99 -6.99
CA LYS A 161 14.35 15.78 -5.58
C LYS A 161 13.04 15.69 -4.78
N ASN A 162 12.92 14.64 -3.96
CA ASN A 162 11.74 14.47 -3.13
C ASN A 162 11.81 15.30 -1.86
N HIS A 163 10.65 15.79 -1.44
CA HIS A 163 10.39 16.27 -0.09
C HIS A 163 8.92 16.05 0.26
N VAL A 164 8.60 16.10 1.55
CA VAL A 164 7.24 16.03 2.07
C VAL A 164 6.69 17.45 2.11
N TRP A 165 5.51 17.65 1.54
CA TRP A 165 4.84 18.95 1.53
C TRP A 165 4.17 19.27 2.84
N ALA A 166 4.18 20.56 3.19
CA ALA A 166 3.42 21.07 4.32
C ALA A 166 1.90 20.99 4.04
N SER A 167 1.14 20.61 5.04
CA SER A 167 -0.31 20.77 5.06
C SER A 167 -0.68 22.10 5.69
N TYR A 168 -1.81 22.67 5.29
CA TYR A 168 -2.23 24.02 5.68
C TYR A 168 -3.52 23.99 6.52
N ALA A 169 -3.68 24.97 7.40
CA ALA A 169 -4.95 25.21 8.05
C ALA A 169 -5.97 25.69 6.99
N PRO A 170 -7.23 25.22 7.03
CA PRO A 170 -8.20 25.46 5.96
C PRO A 170 -8.66 26.93 5.84
N ASP A 171 -8.41 27.73 6.87
CA ASP A 171 -8.70 29.15 6.94
C ASP A 171 -7.54 30.05 6.45
N ARG A 172 -6.42 29.45 6.02
CA ARG A 172 -5.26 30.17 5.49
C ARG A 172 -5.26 30.16 3.95
N PRO A 173 -4.69 31.19 3.32
CA PRO A 173 -4.45 31.15 1.88
C PRO A 173 -3.61 29.92 1.51
N LEU A 174 -4.13 29.12 0.58
CA LEU A 174 -3.39 27.95 0.06
C LEU A 174 -2.46 28.40 -1.06
N PRO A 175 -1.24 27.82 -1.14
CA PRO A 175 -0.35 28.07 -2.28
C PRO A 175 -0.94 27.47 -3.56
N THR A 176 -0.74 28.18 -4.68
CA THR A 176 -0.96 27.62 -6.02
C THR A 176 0.11 26.57 -6.35
N VAL A 177 -0.12 25.75 -7.36
CA VAL A 177 0.88 24.77 -7.82
C VAL A 177 2.19 25.44 -8.22
N GLU A 178 2.14 26.64 -8.81
CA GLU A 178 3.34 27.43 -9.15
C GLU A 178 4.08 27.93 -7.91
N ALA A 179 3.34 28.38 -6.88
CA ALA A 179 3.94 28.78 -5.61
C ALA A 179 4.62 27.61 -4.93
N LEU A 180 4.00 26.41 -4.94
CA LEU A 180 4.62 25.18 -4.46
C LEU A 180 5.89 24.85 -5.26
N LEU A 181 5.81 24.81 -6.58
CA LEU A 181 6.94 24.44 -7.43
C LEU A 181 8.11 25.44 -7.36
N SER A 182 7.83 26.72 -7.13
CA SER A 182 8.85 27.77 -7.02
C SER A 182 9.34 28.04 -5.60
N GLY A 183 8.69 27.48 -4.57
CA GLY A 183 8.95 27.80 -3.17
C GLY A 183 8.55 29.24 -2.80
N ALA A 184 7.67 29.86 -3.57
CA ALA A 184 7.21 31.23 -3.31
C ALA A 184 6.07 31.27 -2.28
N ALA A 185 5.99 32.37 -1.52
CA ALA A 185 4.89 32.54 -0.56
C ALA A 185 3.50 32.43 -1.26
N PRO A 186 2.50 31.82 -0.62
CA PRO A 186 2.47 31.35 0.75
C PRO A 186 3.02 29.93 0.98
N SER A 187 3.69 29.30 0.00
CA SER A 187 4.40 28.04 0.20
C SER A 187 5.50 28.21 1.26
N VAL A 188 5.61 27.21 2.13
CA VAL A 188 6.69 27.09 3.12
C VAL A 188 7.70 25.99 2.74
N ASP A 189 7.47 25.34 1.61
CA ASP A 189 8.26 24.25 1.09
C ASP A 189 9.37 24.76 0.15
N PRO A 190 10.48 24.03 -0.01
CA PRO A 190 11.54 24.40 -0.93
C PRO A 190 11.09 24.27 -2.39
N PRO A 191 11.75 24.96 -3.35
CA PRO A 191 11.43 24.82 -4.75
C PRO A 191 11.72 23.42 -5.29
N ALA A 192 11.01 23.05 -6.35
CA ALA A 192 11.28 21.82 -7.10
C ALA A 192 12.61 21.96 -7.86
N VAL A 193 13.55 21.04 -7.57
CA VAL A 193 14.88 20.98 -8.19
C VAL A 193 15.22 19.54 -8.58
N LEU A 194 16.18 19.38 -9.50
CA LEU A 194 16.74 18.06 -9.78
C LEU A 194 17.86 17.70 -8.80
N GLU A 195 18.03 16.42 -8.52
CA GLU A 195 19.14 15.87 -7.74
C GLU A 195 19.95 14.82 -8.53
N SER A 196 19.44 14.37 -9.67
CA SER A 196 20.10 13.42 -10.57
C SER A 196 19.62 13.59 -12.00
N GLU A 197 20.37 13.03 -12.95
CA GLU A 197 20.02 13.00 -14.36
C GLU A 197 18.70 12.27 -14.60
N PRO A 198 17.78 12.83 -15.42
CA PRO A 198 16.53 12.19 -15.78
C PRO A 198 16.75 10.83 -16.46
N GLY A 199 16.01 9.81 -16.05
CA GLY A 199 16.11 8.44 -16.58
C GLY A 199 17.14 7.56 -15.87
N GLN A 200 18.05 8.11 -15.06
CA GLN A 200 19.16 7.37 -14.48
C GLN A 200 18.71 6.30 -13.45
N ARG A 201 17.73 6.62 -12.61
CA ARG A 201 17.27 5.74 -11.53
C ARG A 201 15.87 6.08 -11.03
N TYR A 202 15.24 5.11 -10.40
CA TYR A 202 14.01 5.33 -9.66
C TYR A 202 14.26 6.17 -8.40
N ARG A 203 13.50 7.25 -8.26
CA ARG A 203 13.49 8.11 -7.07
C ARG A 203 12.08 8.67 -6.87
N TYR A 204 11.37 8.12 -5.90
CA TYR A 204 10.02 8.61 -5.57
C TYR A 204 10.03 10.12 -5.35
N SER A 205 9.12 10.85 -5.99
CA SER A 205 9.10 12.30 -5.94
C SER A 205 7.67 12.84 -5.91
N ASN A 206 7.31 13.51 -4.82
CA ASN A 206 6.07 14.29 -4.72
C ASN A 206 6.13 15.53 -5.63
N PRO A 207 7.22 16.34 -5.65
CA PRO A 207 7.34 17.47 -6.57
C PRO A 207 7.21 17.08 -8.04
N GLY A 208 7.64 15.87 -8.42
CA GLY A 208 7.43 15.34 -9.76
C GLY A 208 5.96 15.30 -10.15
N TYR A 209 5.07 14.92 -9.24
CA TYR A 209 3.62 14.92 -9.49
C TYR A 209 2.97 16.30 -9.44
N LEU A 210 3.58 17.29 -8.77
CA LEU A 210 3.13 18.68 -8.93
C LEU A 210 3.46 19.23 -10.32
N ILE A 211 4.57 18.80 -10.92
CA ILE A 211 4.85 19.14 -12.33
C ILE A 211 3.79 18.50 -13.24
N VAL A 212 3.35 17.26 -12.96
CA VAL A 212 2.23 16.62 -13.68
C VAL A 212 0.92 17.42 -13.50
N GLU A 213 0.61 17.88 -12.29
CA GLU A 213 -0.53 18.75 -12.01
C GLU A 213 -0.49 20.01 -12.87
N LYS A 214 0.66 20.69 -12.87
CA LYS A 214 0.88 21.90 -13.68
C LYS A 214 0.75 21.63 -15.18
N LEU A 215 1.30 20.51 -15.67
CA LEU A 215 1.17 20.12 -17.08
C LEU A 215 -0.29 19.93 -17.50
N ILE A 216 -1.10 19.28 -16.66
CA ILE A 216 -2.54 19.08 -16.92
C ILE A 216 -3.26 20.43 -16.98
N GLN A 217 -3.00 21.32 -16.02
CA GLN A 217 -3.59 22.67 -16.00
C GLN A 217 -3.17 23.49 -17.23
N ASP A 218 -1.91 23.46 -17.60
CA ASP A 218 -1.38 24.24 -18.73
C ASP A 218 -1.86 23.73 -20.10
N ALA A 219 -2.00 22.40 -20.23
CA ALA A 219 -2.48 21.80 -21.47
C ALA A 219 -3.98 22.04 -21.70
N THR A 220 -4.76 22.10 -20.61
CA THR A 220 -6.22 22.20 -20.71
C THR A 220 -6.78 23.59 -20.44
N GLY A 221 -6.02 24.44 -19.75
CA GLY A 221 -6.49 25.73 -19.25
C GLY A 221 -7.53 25.61 -18.13
N ARG A 222 -7.67 24.42 -17.49
CA ARG A 222 -8.63 24.11 -16.45
C ARG A 222 -7.95 23.71 -15.17
N ASP A 223 -8.67 23.81 -14.06
CA ASP A 223 -8.23 23.31 -12.77
C ASP A 223 -8.01 21.79 -12.80
N PHE A 224 -6.94 21.30 -12.16
CA PHE A 224 -6.57 19.90 -12.13
C PHE A 224 -7.69 19.02 -11.55
N GLY A 225 -8.32 19.46 -10.44
CA GLY A 225 -9.41 18.70 -9.81
C GLY A 225 -10.61 18.55 -10.74
N ALA A 226 -10.96 19.61 -11.48
CA ALA A 226 -12.03 19.58 -12.47
C ALA A 226 -11.71 18.64 -13.64
N GLU A 227 -10.45 18.59 -14.09
CA GLU A 227 -10.04 17.65 -15.14
C GLU A 227 -10.04 16.21 -14.64
N ALA A 228 -9.56 15.94 -13.43
CA ALA A 228 -9.62 14.60 -12.83
C ALA A 228 -11.07 14.12 -12.65
N GLU A 229 -11.98 15.02 -12.24
CA GLU A 229 -13.40 14.68 -12.15
C GLU A 229 -13.98 14.30 -13.50
N ARG A 230 -13.73 15.10 -14.53
CA ARG A 230 -14.24 14.87 -15.88
C ARG A 230 -13.67 13.61 -16.53
N ILE A 231 -12.36 13.36 -16.37
CA ILE A 231 -11.63 12.29 -17.07
C ILE A 231 -11.68 10.98 -16.30
N VAL A 232 -11.64 11.02 -14.97
CA VAL A 232 -11.51 9.82 -14.14
C VAL A 232 -12.76 9.61 -13.28
N PHE A 233 -13.17 10.59 -12.45
CA PHE A 233 -14.21 10.33 -11.45
C PHE A 233 -15.57 10.07 -12.09
N ALA A 234 -16.01 10.88 -13.04
CA ALA A 234 -17.31 10.73 -13.68
C ALA A 234 -17.41 9.42 -14.48
N PRO A 235 -16.43 9.05 -15.34
CA PRO A 235 -16.48 7.76 -16.03
C PRO A 235 -16.40 6.53 -15.11
N ALA A 236 -15.61 6.60 -14.02
CA ALA A 236 -15.49 5.52 -13.06
C ALA A 236 -16.61 5.49 -12.01
N GLY A 237 -17.52 6.47 -11.99
CA GLY A 237 -18.58 6.56 -10.99
C GLY A 237 -18.10 6.88 -9.57
N MET A 238 -17.01 7.60 -9.43
CA MET A 238 -16.39 8.00 -8.14
C MET A 238 -17.09 9.25 -7.57
N ARG A 239 -18.29 9.08 -7.04
CA ARG A 239 -19.17 10.19 -6.65
C ARG A 239 -18.82 10.83 -5.30
N ARG A 240 -17.98 10.20 -4.51
CA ARG A 240 -17.55 10.62 -3.18
C ARG A 240 -16.06 10.95 -3.12
N SER A 241 -15.49 11.31 -4.28
CA SER A 241 -14.08 11.66 -4.45
C SER A 241 -13.93 13.12 -4.82
N SER A 242 -12.89 13.77 -4.30
CA SER A 242 -12.63 15.18 -4.61
C SER A 242 -11.16 15.55 -4.39
N PHE A 243 -10.65 16.39 -5.29
CA PHE A 243 -9.38 17.11 -5.10
C PHE A 243 -9.56 18.52 -4.54
N ALA A 244 -10.80 18.98 -4.32
CA ALA A 244 -11.04 20.32 -3.80
C ALA A 244 -10.47 20.48 -2.38
N GLN A 245 -9.77 21.59 -2.17
CA GLN A 245 -9.16 21.96 -0.90
C GLN A 245 -9.55 23.38 -0.51
N PRO A 246 -10.24 23.59 0.63
CA PRO A 246 -10.75 22.56 1.53
C PRO A 246 -11.83 21.67 0.91
N LEU A 247 -12.02 20.48 1.50
CA LEU A 247 -13.03 19.51 1.05
C LEU A 247 -14.45 20.13 1.08
N PRO A 248 -15.28 19.93 0.04
CA PRO A 248 -16.64 20.45 -0.01
C PRO A 248 -17.48 20.03 1.22
N PRO A 249 -18.37 20.91 1.74
CA PRO A 249 -19.14 20.64 2.97
C PRO A 249 -19.86 19.30 2.98
N ALA A 250 -20.45 18.89 1.87
CA ALA A 250 -21.18 17.62 1.75
C ALA A 250 -20.27 16.39 1.99
N LEU A 251 -19.05 16.40 1.46
CA LEU A 251 -18.07 15.34 1.70
C LEU A 251 -17.38 15.49 3.05
N ARG A 252 -17.20 16.75 3.49
CA ARG A 252 -16.56 17.05 4.78
C ARG A 252 -17.38 16.53 5.98
N ALA A 253 -18.71 16.47 5.86
CA ALA A 253 -19.59 15.92 6.88
C ALA A 253 -19.34 14.42 7.15
N ASP A 254 -18.94 13.69 6.12
CA ASP A 254 -18.67 12.23 6.17
C ASP A 254 -17.17 11.91 6.24
N ALA A 255 -16.32 12.93 6.36
CA ALA A 255 -14.87 12.73 6.40
C ALA A 255 -14.39 12.27 7.78
N ALA A 256 -13.57 11.25 7.80
CA ALA A 256 -12.94 10.78 9.03
C ALA A 256 -11.99 11.83 9.62
N THR A 257 -11.82 11.79 10.93
CA THR A 257 -10.75 12.48 11.65
C THR A 257 -9.50 11.57 11.64
N GLY A 258 -8.37 12.11 11.26
CA GLY A 258 -7.09 11.38 11.27
C GLY A 258 -6.47 11.33 12.66
N TYR A 259 -5.76 10.25 12.99
CA TYR A 259 -5.14 10.01 14.29
C TYR A 259 -3.67 9.62 14.18
N SER A 260 -2.87 10.11 15.14
CA SER A 260 -1.51 9.61 15.35
C SER A 260 -1.51 8.20 15.95
N GLY A 261 -0.34 7.57 16.00
CA GLY A 261 -0.18 6.25 16.63
C GLY A 261 -0.59 6.19 18.10
N ASP A 262 -0.55 7.31 18.82
CA ASP A 262 -1.01 7.42 20.22
C ASP A 262 -2.48 7.83 20.33
N LEU A 263 -3.25 7.72 19.25
CA LEU A 263 -4.67 8.07 19.17
C LEU A 263 -4.99 9.55 19.40
N HIS A 264 -4.02 10.47 19.21
CA HIS A 264 -4.29 11.90 19.23
C HIS A 264 -4.89 12.34 17.89
N PRO A 265 -6.02 13.06 17.88
CA PRO A 265 -6.64 13.53 16.67
C PRO A 265 -5.80 14.65 16.03
N TYR A 266 -5.53 14.52 14.74
CA TYR A 266 -5.00 15.63 13.97
C TYR A 266 -6.08 16.67 13.68
N PRO A 267 -5.76 17.97 13.71
CA PRO A 267 -6.66 18.98 13.21
C PRO A 267 -6.89 18.76 11.70
N TYR A 268 -8.08 19.10 11.23
CA TYR A 268 -8.35 19.07 9.79
C TYR A 268 -7.38 19.97 9.03
N ARG A 269 -6.78 19.43 7.97
CA ARG A 269 -5.77 20.11 7.14
C ARG A 269 -6.15 20.07 5.68
N ALA A 270 -5.75 21.11 4.94
CA ALA A 270 -5.79 21.14 3.49
C ALA A 270 -4.44 20.70 2.90
N PHE A 271 -4.49 19.98 1.80
CA PHE A 271 -3.35 19.40 1.11
C PHE A 271 -3.28 19.97 -0.32
N PRO A 272 -2.67 21.15 -0.54
CA PRO A 272 -2.68 21.85 -1.84
C PRO A 272 -1.83 21.16 -2.93
N PHE A 273 -1.10 20.13 -2.61
CA PHE A 273 -0.36 19.26 -3.54
C PHE A 273 -1.27 18.18 -4.12
N LEU A 274 -2.23 18.60 -4.98
CA LEU A 274 -3.38 17.78 -5.36
C LEU A 274 -2.97 16.47 -6.03
N ALA A 275 -2.23 16.52 -7.13
CA ALA A 275 -1.81 15.33 -7.88
C ALA A 275 -0.89 14.39 -7.07
N ALA A 276 -0.14 14.93 -6.10
CA ALA A 276 0.76 14.15 -5.28
C ALA A 276 0.10 13.49 -4.07
N GLY A 277 -0.96 14.13 -3.47
CA GLY A 277 -1.50 13.64 -2.20
C GLY A 277 -2.81 14.30 -1.73
N GLY A 278 -3.48 15.11 -2.55
CA GLY A 278 -4.64 15.91 -2.13
C GLY A 278 -6.00 15.23 -2.31
N LEU A 279 -6.06 13.99 -2.80
CA LEU A 279 -7.32 13.27 -3.00
C LEU A 279 -7.98 12.91 -1.67
N TRP A 280 -9.27 13.18 -1.56
CA TRP A 280 -10.18 12.59 -0.59
C TRP A 280 -11.12 11.63 -1.32
N SER A 281 -11.34 10.44 -0.76
CA SER A 281 -12.13 9.38 -1.43
C SER A 281 -12.68 8.37 -0.43
N THR A 282 -13.42 7.38 -0.94
CA THR A 282 -13.85 6.18 -0.22
C THR A 282 -13.18 4.94 -0.83
N PRO A 283 -13.05 3.82 -0.08
CA PRO A 283 -12.59 2.55 -0.66
C PRO A 283 -13.43 2.12 -1.86
N GLY A 284 -14.76 2.31 -1.81
CA GLY A 284 -15.66 1.96 -2.89
C GLY A 284 -15.40 2.75 -4.17
N ASP A 285 -15.10 4.05 -4.08
CA ASP A 285 -14.78 4.87 -5.26
C ASP A 285 -13.44 4.47 -5.88
N LEU A 286 -12.41 4.26 -5.05
CA LEU A 286 -11.11 3.79 -5.54
C LEU A 286 -11.19 2.36 -6.10
N ALA A 287 -12.06 1.51 -5.57
CA ALA A 287 -12.36 0.19 -6.14
C ALA A 287 -13.00 0.30 -7.53
N ARG A 288 -13.94 1.24 -7.72
CA ARG A 288 -14.52 1.53 -9.06
C ARG A 288 -13.47 2.07 -10.03
N PHE A 289 -12.54 2.91 -9.55
CA PHE A 289 -11.39 3.36 -10.35
C PHE A 289 -10.57 2.17 -10.85
N ALA A 290 -10.17 1.26 -9.95
CA ALA A 290 -9.43 0.06 -10.30
C ALA A 290 -10.21 -0.84 -11.27
N ALA A 291 -11.50 -1.07 -11.01
CA ALA A 291 -12.38 -1.83 -11.89
C ALA A 291 -12.47 -1.22 -13.30
N THR A 292 -12.57 0.11 -13.40
CA THR A 292 -12.60 0.81 -14.69
C THR A 292 -11.30 0.63 -15.47
N LEU A 293 -10.14 0.65 -14.79
CA LEU A 293 -8.84 0.40 -15.42
C LEU A 293 -8.67 -1.04 -15.88
N MET A 294 -9.24 -2.01 -15.17
CA MET A 294 -9.20 -3.43 -15.50
C MET A 294 -10.30 -3.83 -16.50
N ALA A 295 -11.27 -2.94 -16.79
CA ALA A 295 -12.37 -3.26 -17.68
C ALA A 295 -11.85 -3.66 -19.07
N ASP A 296 -12.49 -4.68 -19.64
CA ASP A 296 -12.25 -5.09 -21.02
C ASP A 296 -12.51 -3.91 -21.98
N HIS A 297 -11.57 -3.63 -22.84
CA HIS A 297 -11.61 -2.51 -23.78
C HIS A 297 -12.46 -2.82 -25.03
N GLY A 298 -13.73 -3.21 -24.82
CA GLY A 298 -14.70 -3.41 -25.90
C GLY A 298 -15.34 -2.10 -26.39
N PRO A 299 -15.90 -2.07 -27.60
CA PRO A 299 -16.60 -0.88 -28.12
C PRO A 299 -17.72 -0.41 -27.16
N GLY A 300 -17.79 0.91 -26.91
CA GLY A 300 -18.84 1.51 -26.10
C GLY A 300 -18.63 1.53 -24.59
N ARG A 301 -17.48 1.09 -24.08
CA ARG A 301 -17.14 1.21 -22.65
C ARG A 301 -16.46 2.56 -22.35
N ASN A 302 -16.70 3.10 -21.16
CA ASN A 302 -16.04 4.31 -20.70
C ASN A 302 -14.57 4.01 -20.38
N ARG A 303 -13.68 4.48 -21.22
CA ARG A 303 -12.23 4.31 -21.07
C ARG A 303 -11.59 5.58 -20.53
N ILE A 304 -10.70 5.42 -19.55
CA ILE A 304 -9.85 6.53 -19.12
C ILE A 304 -8.70 6.71 -20.10
N VAL A 305 -8.07 5.61 -20.53
CA VAL A 305 -6.94 5.61 -21.48
C VAL A 305 -7.15 4.60 -22.61
N SER A 306 -6.41 4.75 -23.73
CA SER A 306 -6.42 3.81 -24.86
C SER A 306 -5.86 2.44 -24.48
N ASP A 307 -6.13 1.44 -25.34
CA ASP A 307 -5.59 0.08 -25.16
C ASP A 307 -4.06 0.07 -25.19
N GLU A 308 -3.45 0.90 -26.03
CA GLU A 308 -2.01 1.04 -26.16
C GLU A 308 -1.39 1.55 -24.88
N LEU A 309 -1.93 2.63 -24.31
CA LEU A 309 -1.43 3.17 -23.04
C LEU A 309 -1.77 2.26 -21.85
N ALA A 310 -2.94 1.62 -21.83
CA ALA A 310 -3.26 0.63 -20.81
C ALA A 310 -2.28 -0.56 -20.84
N ALA A 311 -1.97 -1.08 -22.02
CA ALA A 311 -0.97 -2.14 -22.18
C ALA A 311 0.41 -1.71 -21.66
N GLU A 312 0.79 -0.45 -21.84
CA GLU A 312 2.05 0.07 -21.31
C GLU A 312 2.02 0.26 -19.78
N VAL A 313 0.93 0.81 -19.23
CA VAL A 313 0.72 0.95 -17.79
C VAL A 313 0.85 -0.41 -17.08
N PHE A 314 0.23 -1.44 -17.64
CA PHE A 314 0.19 -2.78 -17.05
C PHE A 314 1.22 -3.76 -17.63
N ALA A 315 2.18 -3.27 -18.43
CA ALA A 315 3.26 -4.12 -18.95
C ALA A 315 4.05 -4.78 -17.81
N ARG A 316 4.49 -6.03 -18.01
CA ARG A 316 5.40 -6.76 -17.10
C ARG A 316 6.83 -6.23 -17.22
N SER A 317 7.01 -4.96 -16.90
CA SER A 317 8.27 -4.25 -17.01
C SER A 317 8.53 -3.42 -15.75
N GLU A 318 9.75 -2.92 -15.59
CA GLU A 318 10.15 -1.99 -14.54
C GLU A 318 9.46 -0.62 -14.64
N ALA A 319 8.82 -0.30 -15.78
CA ALA A 319 8.12 0.96 -15.98
C ALA A 319 6.93 1.09 -15.01
N ARG A 320 6.87 2.23 -14.30
CA ARG A 320 5.93 2.49 -13.22
C ARG A 320 5.04 3.67 -13.58
N LEU A 321 4.18 3.50 -14.58
CA LEU A 321 3.30 4.59 -15.04
C LEU A 321 2.11 4.80 -14.08
N GLY A 322 2.37 5.42 -12.93
CA GLY A 322 1.39 5.70 -11.88
C GLY A 322 1.21 4.59 -10.85
N PHE A 323 1.69 3.36 -11.12
CA PHE A 323 1.60 2.22 -10.20
C PHE A 323 2.96 1.57 -9.98
N THR A 324 3.18 1.01 -8.80
CA THR A 324 4.21 -0.01 -8.59
C THR A 324 3.64 -1.39 -8.95
N LYS A 325 4.52 -2.36 -9.20
CA LYS A 325 4.13 -3.69 -9.66
C LYS A 325 4.80 -4.77 -8.83
N LYS A 326 4.05 -5.82 -8.51
CA LYS A 326 4.58 -7.06 -7.96
C LYS A 326 4.43 -8.15 -9.01
N LEU A 327 5.53 -8.80 -9.34
CA LEU A 327 5.59 -9.84 -10.36
C LEU A 327 5.73 -11.20 -9.69
N GLY A 328 4.86 -12.13 -10.04
CA GLY A 328 4.91 -13.53 -9.72
C GLY A 328 4.92 -14.41 -10.97
N PRO A 329 5.09 -15.73 -10.84
CA PRO A 329 4.97 -16.66 -11.96
C PRO A 329 3.59 -16.58 -12.62
N GLY A 330 3.54 -16.02 -13.85
CA GLY A 330 2.28 -15.86 -14.59
C GLY A 330 1.39 -14.70 -14.16
N GLU A 331 1.69 -14.01 -13.06
CA GLU A 331 0.83 -13.01 -12.44
C GLU A 331 1.50 -11.64 -12.32
N LEU A 332 0.69 -10.58 -12.43
CA LEU A 332 1.09 -9.20 -12.23
C LEU A 332 0.07 -8.52 -11.33
N LEU A 333 0.52 -8.04 -10.19
CA LEU A 333 -0.25 -7.13 -9.37
C LEU A 333 0.24 -5.69 -9.58
N PHE A 334 -0.69 -4.76 -9.75
CA PHE A 334 -0.42 -3.33 -9.71
C PHE A 334 -0.84 -2.78 -8.35
N GLU A 335 -0.04 -1.88 -7.78
CA GLU A 335 -0.33 -1.37 -6.44
C GLU A 335 0.10 0.08 -6.26
N HIS A 336 -0.51 0.75 -5.28
CA HIS A 336 -0.01 2.00 -4.74
C HIS A 336 -0.39 2.16 -3.26
N TRP A 337 0.51 2.74 -2.48
CA TRP A 337 0.33 3.04 -1.06
C TRP A 337 0.16 4.55 -0.87
N GLY A 338 -0.57 4.96 0.18
CA GLY A 338 -0.73 6.35 0.54
C GLY A 338 -0.53 6.60 2.03
N SER A 339 0.05 7.76 2.36
CA SER A 339 0.17 8.26 3.72
C SER A 339 0.11 9.77 3.74
N ASN A 340 -0.82 10.31 4.53
CA ASN A 340 -0.87 11.68 5.02
C ASN A 340 -0.99 11.63 6.54
N ALA A 341 -0.72 12.74 7.23
CA ALA A 341 -0.86 12.79 8.68
C ALA A 341 -2.25 12.28 9.14
N GLY A 342 -2.25 11.19 9.89
CA GLY A 342 -3.45 10.53 10.41
C GLY A 342 -4.20 9.63 9.41
N PHE A 343 -3.66 9.35 8.23
CA PHE A 343 -4.33 8.53 7.23
C PHE A 343 -3.34 7.64 6.48
N THR A 344 -3.70 6.38 6.32
CA THR A 344 -3.02 5.46 5.42
C THR A 344 -4.01 4.79 4.48
N SER A 345 -3.55 4.46 3.27
CA SER A 345 -4.36 3.85 2.23
C SER A 345 -3.55 2.87 1.38
N TYR A 346 -4.20 1.87 0.86
CA TYR A 346 -3.60 0.89 -0.04
C TYR A 346 -4.59 0.46 -1.12
N LEU A 347 -4.11 0.41 -2.34
CA LEU A 347 -4.79 -0.16 -3.49
C LEU A 347 -3.87 -1.20 -4.12
N VAL A 348 -4.38 -2.40 -4.35
CA VAL A 348 -3.71 -3.47 -5.10
C VAL A 348 -4.72 -4.21 -5.95
N GLY A 349 -4.34 -4.60 -7.17
CA GLY A 349 -5.21 -5.34 -8.07
C GLY A 349 -4.47 -6.36 -8.92
N SER A 350 -5.17 -7.45 -9.25
CA SER A 350 -4.78 -8.47 -10.23
C SER A 350 -5.48 -8.17 -11.55
N LEU A 351 -4.70 -7.86 -12.59
CA LEU A 351 -5.27 -7.56 -13.91
C LEU A 351 -5.88 -8.79 -14.58
N PRO A 352 -5.25 -9.99 -14.56
CA PRO A 352 -5.82 -11.18 -15.18
C PRO A 352 -7.17 -11.58 -14.58
N ASP A 353 -7.33 -11.44 -13.28
CA ASP A 353 -8.53 -11.86 -12.55
C ASP A 353 -9.57 -10.74 -12.44
N ARG A 354 -9.23 -9.53 -12.88
CA ARG A 354 -10.07 -8.32 -12.75
C ARG A 354 -10.49 -8.08 -11.30
N GLN A 355 -9.57 -8.34 -10.37
CA GLN A 355 -9.76 -8.21 -8.94
C GLN A 355 -8.96 -7.04 -8.39
N ALA A 356 -9.51 -6.34 -7.40
CA ALA A 356 -8.79 -5.29 -6.70
C ALA A 356 -9.24 -5.17 -5.24
N LEU A 357 -8.30 -4.84 -4.38
CA LEU A 357 -8.51 -4.52 -2.97
C LEU A 357 -8.17 -3.06 -2.73
N VAL A 358 -9.04 -2.36 -2.03
CA VAL A 358 -8.74 -1.02 -1.48
C VAL A 358 -9.00 -1.05 0.02
N VAL A 359 -8.02 -0.60 0.79
CA VAL A 359 -8.11 -0.44 2.25
C VAL A 359 -7.72 0.98 2.61
N MET A 360 -8.52 1.65 3.45
CA MET A 360 -8.24 2.98 3.96
C MET A 360 -8.45 3.04 5.47
N THR A 361 -7.54 3.70 6.17
CA THR A 361 -7.60 3.89 7.62
C THR A 361 -7.47 5.37 7.98
N ASN A 362 -7.97 5.74 9.15
CA ASN A 362 -7.72 7.05 9.74
C ASN A 362 -6.64 6.99 10.84
N SER A 363 -5.51 6.34 10.51
CA SER A 363 -4.35 6.18 11.41
C SER A 363 -3.03 6.29 10.66
N ASP A 364 -1.99 6.79 11.33
CA ASP A 364 -0.60 6.73 10.86
C ASP A 364 -0.02 5.30 10.88
N GLN A 365 -0.65 4.36 11.62
CA GLN A 365 -0.16 3.01 11.86
C GLN A 365 -0.75 1.94 10.93
N GLY A 366 -1.53 2.31 9.92
CA GLY A 366 -2.33 1.37 9.13
C GLY A 366 -1.55 0.42 8.20
N PHE A 367 -0.26 0.64 7.94
CA PHE A 367 0.48 -0.11 6.90
C PHE A 367 0.55 -1.62 7.16
N ASP A 368 0.84 -2.03 8.40
CA ASP A 368 0.99 -3.44 8.75
C ASP A 368 -0.33 -4.19 8.65
N LEU A 369 -1.41 -3.58 9.14
CA LEU A 369 -2.76 -4.13 9.03
C LEU A 369 -3.22 -4.24 7.56
N MET A 370 -3.04 -3.18 6.76
CA MET A 370 -3.41 -3.19 5.34
C MET A 370 -2.65 -4.29 4.56
N ALA A 371 -1.36 -4.46 4.84
CA ALA A 371 -0.56 -5.53 4.25
C ALA A 371 -1.05 -6.92 4.66
N SER A 372 -1.46 -7.09 5.92
CA SER A 372 -1.99 -8.36 6.45
C SER A 372 -3.36 -8.69 5.84
N ILE A 373 -4.22 -7.69 5.64
CA ILE A 373 -5.50 -7.82 4.93
C ILE A 373 -5.26 -8.23 3.47
N ALA A 374 -4.32 -7.58 2.79
CA ALA A 374 -4.00 -7.91 1.40
C ALA A 374 -3.51 -9.35 1.23
N ARG A 375 -2.75 -9.90 2.20
CA ARG A 375 -2.34 -11.31 2.19
C ARG A 375 -3.50 -12.26 2.49
N ALA A 376 -4.42 -11.89 3.37
CA ALA A 376 -5.63 -12.66 3.60
C ALA A 376 -6.49 -12.75 2.33
N VAL A 377 -6.64 -11.63 1.60
CA VAL A 377 -7.28 -11.59 0.28
C VAL A 377 -6.49 -12.43 -0.74
N ALA A 378 -5.16 -12.29 -0.77
CA ALA A 378 -4.30 -13.06 -1.66
C ALA A 378 -4.47 -14.58 -1.46
N ARG A 379 -4.56 -15.05 -0.23
CA ARG A 379 -4.86 -16.46 0.08
C ARG A 379 -6.26 -16.88 -0.35
N GLU A 380 -7.26 -16.02 -0.15
CA GLU A 380 -8.64 -16.31 -0.50
C GLU A 380 -8.85 -16.41 -2.01
N TYR A 381 -8.17 -15.55 -2.77
CA TYR A 381 -8.37 -15.37 -4.21
C TYR A 381 -7.18 -15.82 -5.07
N GLY A 382 -6.11 -16.34 -4.46
CA GLY A 382 -5.00 -16.98 -5.17
C GLY A 382 -3.94 -16.01 -5.72
N TRP A 383 -3.71 -14.85 -5.11
CA TRP A 383 -2.67 -13.89 -5.58
C TRP A 383 -1.28 -14.30 -5.10
N ALA A 384 -0.62 -15.15 -5.86
CA ALA A 384 0.70 -15.71 -5.51
C ALA A 384 1.79 -14.66 -5.13
N PRO A 385 1.87 -13.45 -5.74
CA PRO A 385 2.89 -12.47 -5.35
C PRO A 385 2.77 -11.91 -3.93
N LEU A 386 1.62 -12.10 -3.27
CA LEU A 386 1.37 -11.67 -1.89
C LEU A 386 1.27 -12.83 -0.89
N GLU A 387 1.43 -14.07 -1.33
CA GLU A 387 1.42 -15.23 -0.43
C GLU A 387 2.52 -15.10 0.63
N PRO A 388 2.24 -15.42 1.91
CA PRO A 388 3.26 -15.42 2.94
C PRO A 388 4.36 -16.45 2.69
N GLU A 389 5.58 -16.11 3.06
CA GLU A 389 6.67 -17.08 3.12
C GLU A 389 6.54 -17.95 4.37
N VAL A 390 6.47 -19.27 4.20
CA VAL A 390 6.38 -20.22 5.32
C VAL A 390 7.78 -20.73 5.63
N TYR A 391 8.32 -20.30 6.76
CA TYR A 391 9.62 -20.76 7.25
C TYR A 391 9.50 -22.11 7.99
N ARG A 392 10.60 -22.87 7.94
CA ARG A 392 10.80 -24.07 8.76
C ARG A 392 12.05 -23.91 9.60
N GLU A 393 12.01 -24.41 10.83
CA GLU A 393 13.19 -24.41 11.68
C GLU A 393 14.31 -25.23 11.04
N THR A 394 15.53 -24.70 11.12
CA THR A 394 16.75 -25.32 10.63
C THR A 394 17.74 -25.46 11.76
N ALA A 395 18.51 -26.55 11.75
CA ALA A 395 19.58 -26.72 12.73
C ALA A 395 20.80 -25.89 12.32
N VAL A 396 21.20 -24.97 13.18
CA VAL A 396 22.45 -24.18 13.02
C VAL A 396 23.40 -24.56 14.17
N PRO A 397 24.63 -25.01 13.88
CA PRO A 397 25.62 -25.30 14.95
C PRO A 397 25.86 -24.10 15.83
N VAL A 398 25.91 -24.30 17.17
CA VAL A 398 26.10 -23.21 18.14
C VAL A 398 27.37 -22.41 17.85
N ALA A 399 28.46 -23.06 17.42
CA ALA A 399 29.70 -22.40 17.03
C ALA A 399 29.53 -21.42 15.84
N ALA A 400 28.56 -21.68 14.95
CA ALA A 400 28.26 -20.80 13.84
C ALA A 400 27.40 -19.58 14.24
N LEU A 401 26.74 -19.63 15.39
CA LEU A 401 25.89 -18.53 15.89
C LEU A 401 26.70 -17.34 16.41
N GLU A 402 27.96 -17.59 16.88
CA GLU A 402 28.82 -16.55 17.45
C GLU A 402 29.08 -15.39 16.47
N ARG A 403 29.16 -15.68 15.17
CA ARG A 403 29.41 -14.68 14.12
C ARG A 403 28.31 -13.61 14.02
N PHE A 404 27.08 -13.92 14.46
CA PHE A 404 25.91 -13.04 14.41
C PHE A 404 25.75 -12.18 15.64
N ALA A 405 26.39 -12.55 16.76
CA ALA A 405 26.36 -11.75 17.98
C ALA A 405 27.04 -10.40 17.76
N GLY A 406 26.45 -9.35 18.29
CA GLY A 406 26.93 -7.98 18.12
C GLY A 406 25.82 -6.95 18.24
N THR A 407 26.18 -5.70 18.02
CA THR A 407 25.25 -4.56 18.00
C THR A 407 25.10 -4.07 16.58
N TYR A 408 23.86 -3.78 16.18
CA TYR A 408 23.51 -3.30 14.85
C TYR A 408 22.64 -2.05 14.96
N GLY A 409 22.81 -1.08 14.05
CA GLY A 409 22.11 0.20 14.01
C GLY A 409 23.04 1.38 14.30
N ALA A 410 22.58 2.63 14.03
CA ALA A 410 23.40 3.82 14.23
C ALA A 410 23.64 4.13 15.71
N GLU A 411 24.86 4.54 16.06
CA GLU A 411 25.23 4.90 17.44
C GLU A 411 24.50 6.15 17.94
N GLU A 412 24.18 7.09 17.06
CA GLU A 412 23.60 8.39 17.39
C GLU A 412 22.12 8.32 17.78
N ASP A 413 21.41 7.26 17.39
CA ASP A 413 19.99 7.09 17.67
C ASP A 413 19.75 5.79 18.46
N GLY A 414 19.82 5.88 19.77
CA GLY A 414 19.59 4.76 20.69
C GLY A 414 18.23 4.06 20.53
N ARG A 415 17.32 4.62 19.70
CA ARG A 415 16.01 4.06 19.40
C ARG A 415 16.06 2.94 18.36
N ASN A 416 17.14 2.83 17.57
CA ASN A 416 17.30 1.86 16.49
C ASN A 416 18.44 0.86 16.72
N ARG A 417 18.77 0.56 17.97
CA ARG A 417 19.89 -0.31 18.33
C ARG A 417 19.42 -1.72 18.65
N LEU A 418 19.77 -2.68 17.80
CA LEU A 418 19.51 -4.10 18.00
C LEU A 418 20.74 -4.77 18.60
N VAL A 419 20.58 -5.52 19.69
CA VAL A 419 21.68 -6.24 20.36
C VAL A 419 21.41 -7.74 20.28
N PHE A 420 22.24 -8.45 19.52
CA PHE A 420 22.21 -9.90 19.42
C PHE A 420 23.27 -10.52 20.33
N THR A 421 22.87 -11.47 21.15
CA THR A 421 23.73 -12.20 22.09
C THR A 421 23.55 -13.70 21.95
N LEU A 422 24.61 -14.46 22.18
CA LEU A 422 24.53 -15.92 22.30
C LEU A 422 24.35 -16.30 23.76
N ALA A 423 23.25 -16.95 24.12
CA ALA A 423 23.00 -17.44 25.47
C ALA A 423 22.20 -18.77 25.39
N GLN A 424 22.60 -19.72 26.23
CA GLN A 424 21.99 -21.06 26.31
C GLN A 424 22.00 -21.84 24.97
N GLY A 425 22.95 -21.55 24.08
CA GLY A 425 23.04 -22.17 22.76
C GLY A 425 22.13 -21.55 21.69
N GLU A 426 21.45 -20.44 22.00
CA GLU A 426 20.51 -19.75 21.12
C GLU A 426 20.96 -18.33 20.82
N LEU A 427 20.69 -17.84 19.61
CA LEU A 427 20.80 -16.42 19.29
C LEU A 427 19.60 -15.68 19.88
N ARG A 428 19.87 -14.68 20.69
CA ARG A 428 18.83 -13.88 21.37
C ARG A 428 18.95 -12.42 20.99
N LEU A 429 17.80 -11.79 20.76
CA LEU A 429 17.70 -10.37 20.42
C LEU A 429 17.15 -9.58 21.61
N ARG A 430 17.82 -8.48 21.93
CA ARG A 430 17.27 -7.41 22.77
C ARG A 430 17.06 -6.16 21.91
N GLU A 431 15.80 -5.78 21.76
CA GLU A 431 15.39 -4.56 21.07
C GLU A 431 15.51 -3.34 21.98
N PRO A 432 15.53 -2.10 21.41
CA PRO A 432 15.53 -0.87 22.20
C PRO A 432 14.34 -0.82 23.17
N GLY A 433 14.61 -0.50 24.44
CA GLY A 433 13.59 -0.43 25.48
C GLY A 433 13.06 -1.77 26.02
N ALA A 434 13.49 -2.91 25.46
CA ALA A 434 13.08 -4.21 25.97
C ALA A 434 13.85 -4.56 27.26
N GLU A 435 13.10 -5.03 28.29
CA GLU A 435 13.67 -5.48 29.58
C GLU A 435 14.45 -6.80 29.44
N SER A 436 14.02 -7.68 28.52
CA SER A 436 14.62 -8.99 28.31
C SER A 436 14.93 -9.27 26.85
N ALA A 437 15.90 -10.14 26.60
CA ALA A 437 16.21 -10.65 25.27
C ALA A 437 15.32 -11.84 24.92
N GLN A 438 14.74 -11.86 23.73
CA GLN A 438 13.95 -12.97 23.17
C GLN A 438 14.84 -13.94 22.39
N ALA A 439 14.55 -15.23 22.44
CA ALA A 439 15.19 -16.22 21.60
C ALA A 439 14.68 -16.10 20.16
N LEU A 440 15.57 -16.31 19.19
CA LEU A 440 15.25 -16.35 17.78
C LEU A 440 15.36 -17.77 17.26
N VAL A 441 14.41 -18.18 16.40
CA VAL A 441 14.42 -19.48 15.75
C VAL A 441 15.20 -19.39 14.44
N PRO A 442 16.26 -20.22 14.24
CA PRO A 442 16.95 -20.27 12.96
C PRO A 442 16.04 -20.90 11.90
N VAL A 443 15.91 -20.21 10.76
CA VAL A 443 15.07 -20.63 9.62
C VAL A 443 15.86 -20.68 8.31
N GLY A 444 17.18 -20.56 8.41
CA GLY A 444 18.16 -20.65 7.33
C GLY A 444 19.55 -20.33 7.87
N ASP A 445 20.59 -20.52 7.06
CA ASP A 445 21.99 -20.40 7.50
C ASP A 445 22.34 -19.03 8.11
N GLN A 446 21.65 -17.97 7.67
CA GLN A 446 21.87 -16.58 8.11
C GLN A 446 20.57 -15.87 8.45
N THR A 447 19.44 -16.61 8.53
CA THR A 447 18.11 -16.03 8.77
C THR A 447 17.50 -16.59 10.05
N PHE A 448 17.01 -15.70 10.89
CA PHE A 448 16.39 -16.02 12.18
C PHE A 448 15.03 -15.36 12.28
N LEU A 449 14.09 -16.01 12.97
CA LEU A 449 12.71 -15.53 13.12
C LEU A 449 12.38 -15.27 14.60
N SER A 450 11.80 -14.12 14.88
CA SER A 450 11.02 -13.87 16.09
C SER A 450 9.60 -14.38 15.88
N VAL A 451 9.28 -15.55 16.42
CA VAL A 451 7.95 -16.18 16.24
C VAL A 451 6.81 -15.30 16.78
N PRO A 452 6.89 -14.70 17.97
CA PRO A 452 5.80 -13.87 18.50
C PRO A 452 5.46 -12.64 17.65
N ARG A 453 6.47 -12.12 16.91
CA ARG A 453 6.32 -10.90 16.09
C ARG A 453 6.24 -11.17 14.60
N ASN A 454 6.44 -12.41 14.17
CA ASN A 454 6.62 -12.75 12.76
C ASN A 454 7.61 -11.78 12.06
N THR A 455 8.75 -11.51 12.72
CA THR A 455 9.80 -10.62 12.22
C THR A 455 11.05 -11.45 11.94
N SER A 456 11.57 -11.39 10.71
CA SER A 456 12.79 -12.09 10.34
C SER A 456 14.01 -11.16 10.36
N TYR A 457 15.15 -11.75 10.70
CA TYR A 457 16.46 -11.10 10.81
C TYR A 457 17.44 -11.86 9.93
N ARG A 458 17.77 -11.28 8.77
CA ARG A 458 18.73 -11.86 7.83
C ARG A 458 20.05 -11.14 7.91
N PHE A 459 21.10 -11.85 8.31
CA PHE A 459 22.46 -11.31 8.38
C PHE A 459 23.11 -11.31 6.99
N LEU A 460 23.74 -10.19 6.63
CA LEU A 460 24.35 -9.95 5.34
C LEU A 460 25.84 -9.79 5.48
N GLU A 461 26.60 -10.44 4.60
CA GLU A 461 28.06 -10.41 4.61
C GLU A 461 28.59 -9.08 4.05
N ALA A 462 29.65 -8.59 4.66
CA ALA A 462 30.47 -7.51 4.15
C ALA A 462 31.51 -8.05 3.14
N LYS A 463 32.20 -7.16 2.45
CA LYS A 463 33.21 -7.52 1.42
C LYS A 463 34.39 -8.34 1.96
N ASP A 464 34.66 -8.28 3.25
CA ASP A 464 35.72 -9.01 3.96
C ASP A 464 35.27 -10.41 4.43
N GLY A 465 34.02 -10.81 4.17
CA GLY A 465 33.45 -12.10 4.59
C GLY A 465 32.89 -12.12 6.01
N GLY A 466 33.02 -11.02 6.76
CA GLY A 466 32.35 -10.84 8.05
C GLY A 466 30.89 -10.44 7.91
N ILE A 467 30.11 -10.49 9.02
CA ILE A 467 28.74 -9.95 9.01
C ILE A 467 28.81 -8.44 9.10
N GLY A 468 28.30 -7.72 8.10
CA GLY A 468 28.30 -6.26 8.03
C GLY A 468 26.97 -5.62 8.34
N TRP A 469 25.86 -6.36 8.17
CA TRP A 469 24.51 -5.81 8.28
C TRP A 469 23.52 -6.86 8.78
N VAL A 470 22.41 -6.41 9.35
CA VAL A 470 21.21 -7.24 9.52
C VAL A 470 20.04 -6.57 8.81
N ARG A 471 19.39 -7.32 7.93
CA ARG A 471 18.09 -6.94 7.34
C ARG A 471 16.99 -7.44 8.25
N VAL A 472 16.16 -6.52 8.69
CA VAL A 472 14.96 -6.79 9.48
C VAL A 472 13.76 -6.71 8.55
N THR A 473 12.99 -7.80 8.43
CA THR A 473 11.73 -7.82 7.70
C THR A 473 10.59 -7.95 8.70
N ALA A 474 9.81 -6.91 8.83
CA ALA A 474 8.63 -6.89 9.70
C ALA A 474 7.51 -7.84 9.22
N ALA A 475 6.52 -8.10 10.07
CA ALA A 475 5.32 -8.88 9.70
C ALA A 475 4.57 -8.30 8.49
N SER A 476 4.67 -7.00 8.24
CA SER A 476 4.15 -6.33 7.03
C SER A 476 4.93 -6.65 5.76
N GLY A 477 6.15 -7.17 5.87
CA GLY A 477 7.08 -7.34 4.76
C GLY A 477 7.96 -6.12 4.50
N TYR A 478 7.85 -5.07 5.33
CA TYR A 478 8.73 -3.89 5.24
C TYR A 478 10.14 -4.25 5.71
N ASN A 479 11.15 -3.80 4.94
CA ASN A 479 12.55 -4.11 5.19
C ASN A 479 13.31 -2.87 5.68
N ASN A 480 14.13 -3.08 6.73
CA ASN A 480 15.13 -2.13 7.20
C ASN A 480 16.50 -2.81 7.32
N ASP A 481 17.56 -2.16 6.86
CA ASP A 481 18.93 -2.63 6.96
C ASP A 481 19.68 -1.87 8.05
N PHE A 482 20.25 -2.60 9.01
CA PHE A 482 21.00 -2.04 10.13
C PHE A 482 22.47 -2.43 10.02
N PRO A 483 23.40 -1.48 9.95
CA PRO A 483 24.83 -1.76 9.92
C PRO A 483 25.31 -2.36 11.25
N ARG A 484 26.32 -3.23 11.20
CA ARG A 484 27.03 -3.72 12.39
C ARG A 484 27.96 -2.61 12.91
N ASN A 485 27.96 -2.40 14.22
CA ASN A 485 28.83 -1.44 14.92
C ASN A 485 30.16 -2.09 15.28
#